data_7391f3d38c6d8ea4b3fc995be070da95
#
_entry.id   7391f3d38c6d8ea4b3fc995be070da95
#
_cell.length_a   1.000
_cell.length_b   1.000
_cell.length_c   1.000
_cell.angle_alpha   90.00
_cell.angle_beta   90.00
_cell.angle_gamma   90.00
#
_symmetry.space_group_name_H-M   'P 1'
#
loop_
_entity.id
_entity.type
_entity.pdbx_description
1 polymer ?
#
loop_
_entity_poly.entity_id
_entity_poly.type
_entity_poly.pdbx_seq_one_letter_code
_entity_poly.pdbx_strand_id
1 'polypeptide(L)'
;MKISPNLINLMERNDVLKFYKGRIADTSAKCGFMVCPYTEGKIAMTAEDAYKIAQEYNQTCIISRYLNGIYRIKPVFWSIFREDAEEYGKREYGRYAVIDQASGQVDIYN
;
A
#
# COMPACT_ATOMS: atom_id res chain seq x y z
N MET A 1 -14.80 12.23 -11.50
CA MET A 1 -14.48 12.88 -10.23
C MET A 1 -13.09 13.50 -10.31
N LYS A 2 -12.97 14.74 -9.86
CA LYS A 2 -11.67 15.42 -9.85
C LYS A 2 -10.99 15.22 -8.50
N ILE A 3 -9.73 14.83 -8.56
CA ILE A 3 -8.89 14.74 -7.38
C ILE A 3 -8.39 16.14 -6.99
N SER A 4 -8.33 16.43 -5.70
CA SER A 4 -7.84 17.71 -5.19
C SER A 4 -6.38 17.94 -5.60
N PRO A 5 -6.01 19.16 -6.03
CA PRO A 5 -4.60 19.48 -6.32
C PRO A 5 -3.68 19.23 -5.12
N ASN A 6 -4.17 19.45 -3.90
CA ASN A 6 -3.37 19.18 -2.70
C ASN A 6 -3.06 17.69 -2.54
N LEU A 7 -4.02 16.82 -2.87
CA LEU A 7 -3.81 15.39 -2.79
C LEU A 7 -2.85 14.92 -3.88
N ILE A 8 -2.96 15.47 -5.10
CA ILE A 8 -2.02 15.18 -6.18
C ILE A 8 -0.60 15.54 -5.74
N ASN A 9 -0.42 16.74 -5.18
CA ASN A 9 0.89 17.18 -4.70
C ASN A 9 1.44 16.24 -3.62
N LEU A 10 0.57 15.80 -2.72
CA LEU A 10 0.97 14.88 -1.66
C LEU A 10 1.42 13.54 -2.24
N MET A 11 0.69 13.02 -3.21
CA MET A 11 1.06 11.75 -3.86
C MET A 11 2.37 11.88 -4.64
N GLU A 12 2.62 13.01 -5.26
CA GLU A 12 3.84 13.23 -6.04
C GLU A 12 5.07 13.45 -5.17
N ARG A 13 4.89 13.85 -3.89
CA ARG A 13 6.00 14.14 -2.98
C ARG A 13 6.31 13.00 -2.01
N ASN A 14 5.52 11.94 -2.02
CA ASN A 14 5.70 10.82 -1.10
C ASN A 14 5.90 9.53 -1.87
N ASP A 15 6.90 8.75 -1.47
CA ASP A 15 7.18 7.48 -2.11
C ASP A 15 6.11 6.43 -1.85
N VAL A 16 5.50 6.47 -0.67
CA VAL A 16 4.45 5.52 -0.29
C VAL A 16 3.39 6.23 0.54
N LEU A 17 2.13 6.02 0.18
CA LEU A 17 0.98 6.49 0.95
C LEU A 17 0.00 5.35 1.13
N LYS A 18 -0.68 5.35 2.28
CA LYS A 18 -1.76 4.40 2.56
C LYS A 18 -3.10 5.06 2.33
N PHE A 19 -4.00 4.31 1.71
CA PHE A 19 -5.36 4.76 1.43
C PHE A 19 -6.38 3.72 1.85
N TYR A 20 -7.54 4.20 2.29
CA TYR A 20 -8.70 3.37 2.50
C TYR A 20 -9.88 4.03 1.79
N LYS A 21 -10.38 3.35 0.77
CA LYS A 21 -11.49 3.87 -0.06
C LYS A 21 -11.22 5.29 -0.57
N GLY A 22 -10.00 5.51 -1.06
CA GLY A 22 -9.61 6.79 -1.63
C GLY A 22 -9.29 7.89 -0.63
N ARG A 23 -9.30 7.58 0.67
CA ARG A 23 -8.90 8.54 1.72
C ARG A 23 -7.56 8.13 2.28
N ILE A 24 -6.74 9.12 2.63
CA ILE A 24 -5.47 8.84 3.27
C ILE A 24 -5.73 8.14 4.60
N ALA A 25 -5.18 6.93 4.74
CA ALA A 25 -5.28 6.18 5.98
C ALA A 25 -4.23 6.68 6.96
N ASP A 26 -4.46 6.41 8.26
CA ASP A 26 -3.51 6.80 9.30
C ASP A 26 -2.17 6.11 9.06
N THR A 27 -1.13 6.92 8.82
CA THR A 27 0.23 6.44 8.59
C THR A 27 1.09 6.56 9.85
N SER A 28 0.51 7.01 10.96
CA SER A 28 1.27 7.24 12.20
C SER A 28 1.57 5.95 12.96
N ALA A 29 0.94 4.84 12.63
CA ALA A 29 1.18 3.56 13.28
C ALA A 29 2.65 3.15 13.06
N LYS A 30 3.39 3.08 14.18
CA LYS A 30 4.82 2.73 14.17
C LYS A 30 5.07 1.35 14.75
N CYS A 31 4.05 0.52 14.85
CA CYS A 31 4.15 -0.83 15.37
C CYS A 31 3.28 -1.78 14.56
N GLY A 32 3.54 -3.07 14.72
CA GLY A 32 2.80 -4.10 13.99
C GLY A 32 3.45 -4.43 12.65
N PHE A 33 2.73 -5.20 11.87
CA PHE A 33 3.24 -5.79 10.64
C PHE A 33 2.23 -5.60 9.51
N MET A 34 2.72 -5.14 8.37
CA MET A 34 1.91 -4.95 7.19
C MET A 34 2.29 -6.03 6.19
N VAL A 35 1.29 -6.68 5.60
CA VAL A 35 1.53 -7.70 4.59
C VAL A 35 0.88 -7.27 3.27
N CYS A 36 1.61 -7.45 2.18
CA CYS A 36 1.12 -7.14 0.85
C CYS A 36 1.62 -8.18 -0.15
N PRO A 37 0.91 -8.35 -1.28
CA PRO A 37 1.40 -9.24 -2.34
C PRO A 37 2.73 -8.68 -2.90
N TYR A 38 3.68 -9.58 -3.16
CA TYR A 38 5.00 -9.15 -3.59
C TYR A 38 5.01 -8.62 -5.02
N THR A 39 4.37 -9.33 -5.93
CA THR A 39 4.42 -9.00 -7.36
C THR A 39 3.12 -8.46 -7.92
N GLU A 40 2.00 -8.72 -7.23
CA GLU A 40 0.70 -8.28 -7.70
C GLU A 40 0.49 -6.81 -7.36
N GLY A 41 -0.10 -6.09 -8.28
CA GLY A 41 -0.41 -4.69 -8.07
C GLY A 41 -0.88 -4.09 -9.36
N LYS A 42 -1.74 -3.10 -9.25
CA LYS A 42 -2.21 -2.36 -10.41
C LYS A 42 -1.27 -1.20 -10.66
N ILE A 43 -1.03 -0.89 -11.93
CA ILE A 43 -0.11 0.16 -12.32
C ILE A 43 -0.90 1.33 -12.88
N ALA A 44 -0.49 2.54 -12.48
CA ALA A 44 -1.07 3.78 -12.99
C ALA A 44 0.06 4.71 -13.42
N MET A 45 -0.17 5.44 -14.49
CA MET A 45 0.82 6.36 -15.04
C MET A 45 0.70 7.77 -14.48
N THR A 46 -0.40 8.07 -13.80
CA THR A 46 -0.65 9.37 -13.21
C THR A 46 -1.19 9.23 -11.80
N ALA A 47 -1.01 10.28 -10.97
CA ALA A 47 -1.56 10.30 -9.62
C ALA A 47 -3.08 10.18 -9.64
N GLU A 48 -3.74 10.81 -10.60
CA GLU A 48 -5.20 10.76 -10.71
C GLU A 48 -5.69 9.34 -10.96
N ASP A 49 -5.05 8.61 -11.88
CA ASP A 49 -5.42 7.22 -12.17
C ASP A 49 -5.13 6.32 -10.97
N ALA A 50 -4.01 6.55 -10.27
CA ALA A 50 -3.70 5.80 -9.07
C ALA A 50 -4.76 5.99 -7.98
N TYR A 51 -5.24 7.22 -7.82
CA TYR A 51 -6.29 7.53 -6.86
C TYR A 51 -7.60 6.82 -7.22
N LYS A 52 -7.97 6.80 -8.51
CA LYS A 52 -9.16 6.10 -8.97
C LYS A 52 -9.08 4.61 -8.64
N ILE A 53 -7.92 4.00 -8.85
CA ILE A 53 -7.72 2.59 -8.52
C ILE A 53 -7.83 2.38 -7.01
N ALA A 54 -7.23 3.28 -6.21
CA ALA A 54 -7.29 3.19 -4.75
C ALA A 54 -8.72 3.25 -4.21
N GLN A 55 -9.59 4.01 -4.87
CA GLN A 55 -11.00 4.11 -4.47
C GLN A 55 -11.76 2.80 -4.64
N GLU A 56 -11.31 1.94 -5.53
CA GLU A 56 -12.00 0.67 -5.83
C GLU A 56 -11.70 -0.42 -4.80
N TYR A 57 -10.65 -0.26 -3.99
CA TYR A 57 -10.31 -1.28 -2.99
C TYR A 57 -11.26 -1.21 -1.80
N ASN A 58 -11.69 -2.38 -1.34
CA ASN A 58 -12.53 -2.52 -0.15
C ASN A 58 -11.71 -2.61 1.13
N GLN A 59 -10.40 -2.67 1.01
CA GLN A 59 -9.46 -2.74 2.12
C GLN A 59 -8.41 -1.67 1.95
N THR A 60 -7.58 -1.51 2.97
CA THR A 60 -6.46 -0.57 2.88
C THR A 60 -5.54 -0.97 1.73
N CYS A 61 -5.08 0.01 1.00
CA CYS A 61 -4.09 -0.20 -0.06
C CYS A 61 -2.93 0.78 0.13
N ILE A 62 -1.81 0.46 -0.49
CA ILE A 62 -0.68 1.38 -0.57
C ILE A 62 -0.51 1.81 -2.02
N ILE A 63 -0.16 3.07 -2.19
CA ILE A 63 0.25 3.61 -3.48
C ILE A 63 1.73 3.92 -3.37
N SER A 64 2.53 3.23 -4.18
CA SER A 64 3.98 3.45 -4.25
C SER A 64 4.30 4.23 -5.51
N ARG A 65 5.13 5.26 -5.38
CA ARG A 65 5.57 6.07 -6.51
C ARG A 65 7.03 5.74 -6.81
N TYR A 66 7.31 5.43 -8.06
CA TYR A 66 8.67 5.13 -8.51
C TYR A 66 9.32 6.34 -9.16
N LEU A 67 10.65 6.33 -9.28
CA LEU A 67 11.43 7.44 -9.81
C LEU A 67 11.01 7.86 -11.23
N ASN A 68 10.48 6.93 -12.01
CA ASN A 68 10.00 7.22 -13.36
C ASN A 68 8.58 7.81 -13.39
N GLY A 69 7.99 8.09 -12.23
CA GLY A 69 6.66 8.67 -12.14
C GLY A 69 5.52 7.68 -12.27
N ILE A 70 5.82 6.39 -12.32
CA ILE A 70 4.80 5.33 -12.33
C ILE A 70 4.36 5.03 -10.92
N TYR A 71 3.07 4.76 -10.75
CA TYR A 71 2.47 4.39 -9.47
C TYR A 71 2.09 2.92 -9.49
N ARG A 72 2.27 2.26 -8.36
CA ARG A 72 1.78 0.89 -8.16
C ARG A 72 0.89 0.85 -6.94
N ILE A 73 -0.28 0.25 -7.08
CA ILE A 73 -1.29 0.18 -6.04
C ILE A 73 -1.47 -1.27 -5.63
N LYS A 74 -1.28 -1.55 -4.34
CA LYS A 74 -1.39 -2.91 -3.78
C LYS A 74 -2.31 -2.92 -2.59
N PRO A 75 -3.14 -3.98 -2.43
CA PRO A 75 -3.87 -4.17 -1.18
C PRO A 75 -2.88 -4.50 -0.07
N VAL A 76 -3.22 -4.12 1.16
CA VAL A 76 -2.41 -4.47 2.33
C VAL A 76 -3.32 -4.89 3.47
N PHE A 77 -2.79 -5.76 4.33
CA PHE A 77 -3.40 -6.14 5.59
C PHE A 77 -2.42 -5.81 6.70
N TRP A 78 -2.93 -5.37 7.84
CA TRP A 78 -2.10 -5.01 8.98
C TRP A 78 -2.52 -5.82 10.20
N SER A 79 -1.53 -6.28 10.98
CA SER A 79 -1.77 -6.95 12.24
C SER A 79 -0.69 -6.54 13.24
N ILE A 80 -1.06 -6.51 14.53
CA ILE A 80 -0.07 -6.29 15.58
C ILE A 80 0.83 -7.50 15.76
N PHE A 81 0.40 -8.68 15.32
CA PHE A 81 1.18 -9.92 15.44
C PHE A 81 1.74 -10.34 14.10
N ARG A 82 3.04 -10.68 14.11
CA ARG A 82 3.73 -11.13 12.89
C ARG A 82 3.12 -12.41 12.33
N GLU A 83 2.79 -13.34 13.20
CA GLU A 83 2.22 -14.62 12.77
C GLU A 83 0.91 -14.44 12.00
N ASP A 84 0.08 -13.51 12.42
CA ASP A 84 -1.18 -13.23 11.75
C ASP A 84 -0.96 -12.62 10.36
N ALA A 85 0.03 -11.74 10.24
CA ALA A 85 0.38 -11.16 8.95
C ALA A 85 0.92 -12.23 8.00
N GLU A 86 1.80 -13.10 8.48
CA GLU A 86 2.35 -14.19 7.68
C GLU A 86 1.26 -15.16 7.22
N GLU A 87 0.36 -15.54 8.12
CA GLU A 87 -0.74 -16.44 7.80
C GLU A 87 -1.68 -15.82 6.76
N TYR A 88 -1.99 -14.54 6.91
CA TYR A 88 -2.82 -13.84 5.95
C TYR A 88 -2.17 -13.81 4.57
N GLY A 89 -0.88 -13.48 4.50
CA GLY A 89 -0.15 -13.44 3.25
C GLY A 89 -0.10 -14.80 2.56
N LYS A 90 0.17 -15.83 3.32
CA LYS A 90 0.22 -17.19 2.81
C LYS A 90 -1.13 -17.64 2.24
N ARG A 91 -2.22 -17.29 2.93
CA ARG A 91 -3.57 -17.67 2.51
C ARG A 91 -4.08 -16.86 1.32
N GLU A 92 -3.82 -15.56 1.32
CA GLU A 92 -4.45 -14.65 0.37
C GLU A 92 -3.57 -14.28 -0.82
N TYR A 93 -2.24 -14.26 -0.62
CA TYR A 93 -1.36 -13.70 -1.64
C TYR A 93 -0.40 -14.69 -2.29
N GLY A 94 -0.13 -15.80 -1.68
CA GLY A 94 0.88 -16.74 -2.18
C GLY A 94 2.28 -16.21 -1.92
N ARG A 95 2.85 -15.43 -2.84
CA ARG A 95 4.12 -14.74 -2.62
C ARG A 95 3.84 -13.36 -2.04
N TYR A 96 4.41 -13.05 -0.88
CA TYR A 96 4.07 -11.84 -0.16
C TYR A 96 5.28 -11.27 0.58
N ALA A 97 5.15 -10.01 0.97
CA ALA A 97 6.11 -9.31 1.80
C ALA A 97 5.47 -8.94 3.13
N VAL A 98 6.22 -9.09 4.22
CA VAL A 98 5.83 -8.62 5.55
C VAL A 98 6.75 -7.49 5.93
N ILE A 99 6.18 -6.35 6.28
CA ILE A 99 6.92 -5.13 6.63
C ILE A 99 6.73 -4.86 8.12
N ASP A 100 7.84 -4.87 8.86
CA ASP A 100 7.85 -4.48 10.26
C ASP A 100 7.76 -2.95 10.33
N GLN A 101 6.66 -2.44 10.88
CA GLN A 101 6.41 -0.99 10.93
C GLN A 101 7.37 -0.27 11.86
N ALA A 102 7.90 -0.94 12.87
CA ALA A 102 8.82 -0.32 13.82
C ALA A 102 10.22 -0.14 13.22
N SER A 103 10.72 -1.14 12.52
CA SER A 103 12.09 -1.13 11.98
C SER A 103 12.15 -0.81 10.50
N GLY A 104 11.06 -0.96 9.77
CA GLY A 104 11.03 -0.83 8.32
C GLY A 104 11.58 -2.06 7.59
N GLN A 105 11.95 -3.12 8.33
CA GLN A 105 12.47 -4.33 7.72
C GLN A 105 11.40 -5.02 6.87
N VAL A 106 11.80 -5.48 5.69
CA VAL A 106 10.93 -6.17 4.76
C VAL A 106 11.41 -7.59 4.59
N ASP A 107 10.54 -8.56 4.87
CA ASP A 107 10.82 -9.98 4.65
C ASP A 107 9.91 -10.50 3.55
N ILE A 108 10.49 -11.26 2.61
CA ILE A 108 9.76 -11.78 1.44
C ILE A 108 9.59 -13.28 1.61
N TYR A 109 8.37 -13.74 1.39
CA TYR A 109 7.99 -15.15 1.51
C TYR A 109 7.43 -15.64 0.18
N ASN A 110 7.75 -16.87 -0.15
CA ASN A 110 7.24 -17.54 -1.36
C ASN A 110 6.11 -18.51 -1.02
#